data_84b572a27fc52d89cff0eeacdb0ea0fb
#
_entry.id   84b572a27fc52d89cff0eeacdb0ea0fb
#
_cell.length_a   1.000
_cell.length_b   1.000
_cell.length_c   1.000
_cell.angle_alpha   90.00
_cell.angle_beta   90.00
_cell.angle_gamma   90.00
#
_symmetry.space_group_name_H-M   'P 1'
#
loop_
_entity.id
_entity.type
_entity.pdbx_description
1 polymer ?
#
loop_
_entity_poly.entity_id
_entity_poly.type
_entity_poly.pdbx_seq_one_letter_code
_entity_poly.pdbx_strand_id
1 'polypeptide(L)'
;MVVNDPIADMLTRIRNAQIARHDSVTIPASNMKKAIAKILLDEGYIKSVENIADGLQGSIKIGLKYMDKKQPVIVGLKRISKPGLRVYATCDELPKVLGGLGIAIVSTSKGLMTDKAARQENMGGEVLCYIW
;
A
#
# COMPACT_ATOMS: atom_id res chain seq x y z
N MET A 1 -4.89 25.84 3.05
CA MET A 1 -5.22 24.67 3.87
C MET A 1 -4.33 23.50 3.51
N VAL A 2 -3.70 22.89 4.48
CA VAL A 2 -2.85 21.73 4.24
C VAL A 2 -3.72 20.47 4.28
N VAL A 3 -3.71 19.72 3.17
CA VAL A 3 -4.42 18.46 3.09
C VAL A 3 -3.46 17.34 3.51
N ASN A 4 -3.83 16.63 4.56
CA ASN A 4 -3.03 15.52 5.07
C ASN A 4 -3.45 14.20 4.41
N ASP A 5 -2.51 13.52 3.76
CA ASP A 5 -2.75 12.21 3.15
C ASP A 5 -1.69 11.22 3.65
N PRO A 6 -1.97 10.53 4.77
CA PRO A 6 -1.02 9.56 5.33
C PRO A 6 -0.66 8.42 4.39
N ILE A 7 -1.60 8.01 3.54
CA ILE A 7 -1.34 6.93 2.57
C ILE A 7 -0.34 7.40 1.52
N ALA A 8 -0.56 8.60 0.95
CA ALA A 8 0.36 9.16 -0.02
C ALA A 8 1.76 9.34 0.58
N ASP A 9 1.83 9.78 1.84
CA ASP A 9 3.09 9.92 2.55
C ASP A 9 3.81 8.58 2.69
N MET A 10 3.08 7.52 3.06
CA MET A 10 3.63 6.17 3.16
C MET A 10 4.19 5.70 1.82
N LEU A 11 3.43 5.85 0.74
CA LEU A 11 3.88 5.45 -0.60
C LEU A 11 5.11 6.22 -1.03
N THR A 12 5.16 7.51 -0.74
CA THR A 12 6.31 8.36 -1.06
C THR A 12 7.55 7.94 -0.29
N ARG A 13 7.42 7.63 1.01
CA ARG A 13 8.53 7.17 1.83
C ARG A 13 9.10 5.84 1.31
N ILE A 14 8.23 4.91 0.93
CA ILE A 14 8.66 3.63 0.34
C ILE A 14 9.39 3.89 -0.98
N ARG A 15 8.83 4.72 -1.85
CA ARG A 15 9.43 5.06 -3.14
C ARG A 15 10.81 5.68 -2.98
N ASN A 16 10.94 6.66 -2.10
CA ASN A 16 12.20 7.35 -1.87
C ASN A 16 13.26 6.42 -1.28
N ALA A 17 12.87 5.55 -0.35
CA ALA A 17 13.78 4.57 0.24
C ALA A 17 14.30 3.58 -0.82
N GLN A 18 13.46 3.19 -1.76
CA GLN A 18 13.86 2.31 -2.86
C GLN A 18 14.80 3.01 -3.83
N ILE A 19 14.55 4.27 -4.14
CA ILE A 19 15.44 5.06 -5.00
C ILE A 19 16.82 5.15 -4.38
N ALA A 20 16.88 5.35 -3.05
CA ALA A 20 18.13 5.41 -2.31
C ALA A 20 18.74 4.04 -2.02
N ARG A 21 18.08 2.97 -2.41
CA ARG A 21 18.52 1.57 -2.19
C ARG A 21 18.71 1.23 -0.71
N HIS A 22 17.87 1.79 0.16
CA HIS A 22 17.85 1.44 1.58
C HIS A 22 17.29 0.02 1.77
N ASP A 23 17.77 -0.68 2.81
CA ASP A 23 17.28 -2.01 3.13
C ASP A 23 15.91 -1.97 3.80
N SER A 24 15.60 -0.87 4.49
CA SER A 24 14.34 -0.71 5.18
C SER A 24 13.95 0.75 5.28
N VAL A 25 12.69 0.98 5.62
CA VAL A 25 12.15 2.31 5.90
C VAL A 25 11.26 2.22 7.13
N THR A 26 11.38 3.20 8.02
CA THR A 26 10.55 3.29 9.24
C THR A 26 9.60 4.46 9.09
N ILE A 27 8.31 4.19 9.32
CA ILE A 27 7.26 5.20 9.19
C ILE A 27 6.39 5.21 10.45
N PRO A 28 5.75 6.36 10.78
CA PRO A 28 4.79 6.39 11.88
C PRO A 28 3.66 5.41 11.63
N ALA A 29 3.24 4.69 12.68
CA ALA A 29 2.23 3.64 12.56
C ALA A 29 0.81 4.21 12.58
N SER A 30 -0.09 3.52 11.89
CA SER A 30 -1.54 3.65 12.03
C SER A 30 -2.16 2.33 11.62
N ASN A 31 -3.42 2.10 12.00
CA ASN A 31 -4.08 0.85 11.65
C ASN A 31 -4.16 0.67 10.13
N MET A 32 -4.44 1.75 9.40
CA MET A 32 -4.51 1.70 7.94
C MET A 32 -3.15 1.39 7.33
N LYS A 33 -2.08 2.02 7.78
CA LYS A 33 -0.74 1.76 7.27
C LYS A 33 -0.29 0.34 7.57
N LYS A 34 -0.63 -0.19 8.75
CA LYS A 34 -0.35 -1.58 9.10
C LYS A 34 -1.07 -2.55 8.17
N ALA A 35 -2.33 -2.26 7.83
CA ALA A 35 -3.10 -3.08 6.91
C ALA A 35 -2.50 -3.05 5.51
N ILE A 36 -2.08 -1.89 5.02
CA ILE A 36 -1.42 -1.76 3.72
C ILE A 36 -0.11 -2.55 3.71
N ALA A 37 0.70 -2.40 4.76
CA ALA A 37 1.97 -3.11 4.86
C ALA A 37 1.77 -4.62 4.85
N LYS A 38 0.74 -5.12 5.54
CA LYS A 38 0.41 -6.55 5.54
C LYS A 38 0.06 -7.05 4.15
N ILE A 39 -0.73 -6.28 3.40
CA ILE A 39 -1.09 -6.64 2.02
C ILE A 39 0.17 -6.70 1.16
N LEU A 40 1.06 -5.72 1.26
CA LEU A 40 2.30 -5.71 0.51
C LEU A 40 3.18 -6.91 0.83
N LEU A 41 3.21 -7.31 2.10
CA LEU A 41 3.96 -8.49 2.54
C LEU A 41 3.34 -9.78 1.97
N ASP A 42 2.03 -9.93 2.11
CA ASP A 42 1.31 -11.12 1.64
C ASP A 42 1.41 -11.28 0.11
N GLU A 43 1.46 -10.18 -0.62
CA GLU A 43 1.58 -10.20 -2.08
C GLU A 43 3.03 -10.27 -2.57
N GLY A 44 3.99 -10.31 -1.65
CA GLY A 44 5.39 -10.49 -2.00
C GLY A 44 6.10 -9.23 -2.49
N TYR A 45 5.57 -8.05 -2.24
CA TYR A 45 6.19 -6.79 -2.66
C TYR A 45 7.25 -6.30 -1.70
N ILE A 46 7.16 -6.68 -0.43
CA ILE A 46 8.14 -6.29 0.60
C ILE A 46 8.63 -7.53 1.34
N LYS A 47 9.75 -7.38 2.02
CA LYS A 47 10.45 -8.47 2.67
C LYS A 47 9.93 -8.76 4.08
N SER A 48 9.64 -7.72 4.85
CA SER A 48 9.24 -7.87 6.24
C SER A 48 8.51 -6.65 6.77
N VAL A 49 7.76 -6.84 7.85
CA VAL A 49 7.09 -5.77 8.57
C VAL A 49 7.32 -5.98 10.06
N GLU A 50 7.88 -4.97 10.75
CA GLU A 50 8.06 -4.99 12.19
C GLU A 50 7.30 -3.83 12.82
N ASN A 51 6.56 -4.11 13.88
CA ASN A 51 5.91 -3.08 14.68
C ASN A 51 6.87 -2.67 15.79
N ILE A 52 7.17 -1.38 15.87
CA ILE A 52 8.07 -0.82 16.88
C ILE A 52 7.24 0.03 17.83
N ALA A 53 7.30 -0.29 19.12
CA ALA A 53 6.59 0.46 20.15
C ALA A 53 7.45 1.64 20.58
N ASP A 54 7.40 2.74 19.83
CA ASP A 54 8.07 3.98 20.20
C ASP A 54 7.05 5.11 20.29
N GLY A 55 7.09 5.86 21.39
CA GLY A 55 6.13 6.91 21.63
C GLY A 55 4.70 6.36 21.81
N LEU A 56 3.70 7.24 21.65
CA LEU A 56 2.29 6.87 21.82
C LEU A 56 1.74 6.12 20.60
N GLN A 57 2.22 6.47 19.44
CA GLN A 57 1.70 5.96 18.16
C GLN A 57 2.42 4.68 17.70
N GLY A 58 3.72 4.60 17.97
CA GLY A 58 4.56 3.55 17.45
C GLY A 58 4.99 3.79 16.03
N SER A 59 5.80 2.89 15.51
CA SER A 59 6.31 2.95 14.14
C SER A 59 6.23 1.58 13.49
N ILE A 60 6.25 1.56 12.16
CA ILE A 60 6.35 0.34 11.36
C ILE A 60 7.67 0.38 10.62
N LYS A 61 8.48 -0.68 10.77
CA LYS A 61 9.69 -0.85 9.97
C LYS A 61 9.39 -1.80 8.83
N ILE A 62 9.51 -1.32 7.60
CA ILE A 62 9.24 -2.09 6.39
C ILE A 62 10.57 -2.51 5.78
N GLY A 63 10.81 -3.82 5.70
CA GLY A 63 11.97 -4.36 5.00
C GLY A 63 11.70 -4.37 3.50
N LEU A 64 12.52 -3.66 2.73
CA LEU A 64 12.34 -3.52 1.30
C LEU A 64 12.93 -4.74 0.58
N LYS A 65 12.31 -5.10 -0.54
CA LYS A 65 12.67 -6.29 -1.30
C LYS A 65 13.26 -5.87 -2.64
N TYR A 66 14.40 -6.47 -2.97
CA TYR A 66 15.10 -6.19 -4.22
C TYR A 66 15.36 -7.50 -4.97
N MET A 67 15.37 -7.40 -6.29
CA MET A 67 15.83 -8.46 -7.16
C MET A 67 17.34 -8.33 -7.37
N ASP A 68 17.91 -9.15 -8.23
CA ASP A 68 19.34 -9.09 -8.57
C ASP A 68 19.72 -7.66 -8.98
N LYS A 69 20.95 -7.25 -8.63
CA LYS A 69 21.50 -5.91 -8.90
C LYS A 69 20.72 -4.79 -8.21
N LYS A 70 20.11 -5.11 -7.07
CA LYS A 70 19.35 -4.14 -6.24
C LYS A 70 18.24 -3.42 -7.01
N GLN A 71 17.55 -4.13 -7.89
CA GLN A 71 16.37 -3.58 -8.53
C GLN A 71 15.15 -3.80 -7.64
N PRO A 72 14.39 -2.73 -7.32
CA PRO A 72 13.21 -2.89 -6.47
C PRO A 72 12.17 -3.84 -7.05
N VAL A 73 11.57 -4.65 -6.20
CA VAL A 73 10.45 -5.51 -6.61
C VAL A 73 9.23 -4.63 -6.94
N ILE A 74 8.99 -3.58 -6.16
CA ILE A 74 7.94 -2.62 -6.47
C ILE A 74 8.43 -1.70 -7.58
N VAL A 75 7.77 -1.75 -8.73
CA VAL A 75 8.08 -0.88 -9.87
C VAL A 75 7.35 0.44 -9.76
N GLY A 76 6.10 0.42 -9.32
CA GLY A 76 5.29 1.62 -9.21
C GLY A 76 4.35 1.60 -8.02
N LEU A 77 4.08 2.81 -7.52
CA LEU A 77 3.15 3.07 -6.43
C LEU A 77 2.36 4.31 -6.82
N LYS A 78 1.05 4.18 -6.93
CA LYS A 78 0.21 5.31 -7.35
C LYS A 78 -0.98 5.49 -6.41
N ARG A 79 -1.10 6.68 -5.84
CA ARG A 79 -2.27 7.06 -5.05
C ARG A 79 -3.44 7.33 -5.97
N ILE A 80 -4.58 6.71 -5.71
CA ILE A 80 -5.77 6.85 -6.55
C ILE A 80 -6.82 7.71 -5.87
N SER A 81 -7.43 7.24 -4.76
CA SER A 81 -8.39 8.02 -4.01
C SER A 81 -7.66 8.99 -3.10
N LYS A 82 -7.99 10.27 -3.17
CA LYS A 82 -7.31 11.32 -2.41
C LYS A 82 -8.33 12.04 -1.51
N PRO A 83 -7.88 12.68 -0.42
CA PRO A 83 -8.81 13.41 0.44
C PRO A 83 -9.69 14.43 -0.29
N GLY A 84 -9.18 15.09 -1.31
CA GLY A 84 -9.94 16.06 -2.10
C GLY A 84 -10.71 15.46 -3.26
N LEU A 85 -10.48 14.19 -3.58
CA LEU A 85 -11.11 13.53 -4.72
C LEU A 85 -11.17 12.02 -4.45
N ARG A 86 -12.24 11.58 -3.79
CA ARG A 86 -12.42 10.16 -3.46
C ARG A 86 -12.82 9.36 -4.69
N VAL A 87 -12.29 8.15 -4.81
CA VAL A 87 -12.56 7.24 -5.93
C VAL A 87 -13.12 5.93 -5.38
N TYR A 88 -14.33 5.58 -5.81
CA TYR A 88 -15.02 4.35 -5.41
C TYR A 88 -15.30 3.49 -6.64
N ALA A 89 -15.39 2.19 -6.43
CA ALA A 89 -15.76 1.26 -7.49
C ALA A 89 -16.62 0.15 -6.91
N THR A 90 -17.60 -0.29 -7.70
CA THR A 90 -18.38 -1.49 -7.36
C THR A 90 -17.53 -2.72 -7.66
N CYS A 91 -17.97 -3.89 -7.19
CA CYS A 91 -17.24 -5.14 -7.43
C CYS A 91 -16.93 -5.35 -8.93
N ASP A 92 -17.92 -5.07 -9.79
CA ASP A 92 -17.77 -5.27 -11.25
C ASP A 92 -16.86 -4.25 -11.90
N GLU A 93 -16.67 -3.09 -11.26
CA GLU A 93 -15.88 -1.99 -11.80
C GLU A 93 -14.47 -1.90 -11.22
N LEU A 94 -14.11 -2.80 -10.31
CA LEU A 94 -12.79 -2.77 -9.70
C LEU A 94 -11.69 -2.88 -10.77
N PRO A 95 -10.71 -1.98 -10.74
CA PRO A 95 -9.65 -1.97 -11.75
C PRO A 95 -8.71 -3.16 -11.63
N LYS A 96 -8.16 -3.56 -12.75
CA LYS A 96 -7.07 -4.54 -12.80
C LYS A 96 -5.79 -3.81 -13.18
N VAL A 97 -4.84 -3.80 -12.27
CA VAL A 97 -3.57 -3.11 -12.49
C VAL A 97 -2.67 -3.97 -13.37
N LEU A 98 -2.24 -3.43 -14.51
CA LEU A 98 -1.42 -4.16 -15.50
C LEU A 98 -2.02 -5.52 -15.86
N GLY A 99 -3.32 -5.56 -16.12
CA GLY A 99 -4.01 -6.79 -16.52
C GLY A 99 -4.04 -7.87 -15.44
N GLY A 100 -3.82 -7.50 -14.18
CA GLY A 100 -3.82 -8.42 -13.05
C GLY A 100 -2.43 -8.76 -12.51
N LEU A 101 -1.37 -8.25 -13.14
CA LEU A 101 0.00 -8.44 -12.65
C LEU A 101 0.30 -7.61 -11.41
N GLY A 102 -0.31 -6.44 -11.30
CA GLY A 102 -0.24 -5.61 -10.10
C GLY A 102 -1.48 -5.76 -9.24
N ILE A 103 -1.59 -4.96 -8.21
CA ILE A 103 -2.74 -4.96 -7.30
C ILE A 103 -3.29 -3.55 -7.12
N ALA A 104 -4.60 -3.48 -6.86
CA ALA A 104 -5.23 -2.29 -6.30
C ALA A 104 -5.57 -2.62 -4.84
N ILE A 105 -5.32 -1.69 -3.93
CA ILE A 105 -5.71 -1.85 -2.54
C ILE A 105 -7.04 -1.11 -2.37
N VAL A 106 -8.04 -1.85 -1.90
CA VAL A 106 -9.42 -1.38 -1.80
C VAL A 106 -9.85 -1.39 -0.34
N SER A 107 -10.46 -0.29 0.11
CA SER A 107 -11.04 -0.20 1.45
C SER A 107 -12.51 -0.61 1.37
N THR A 108 -12.84 -1.76 1.94
CA THR A 108 -14.19 -2.31 1.93
C THR A 108 -14.80 -2.28 3.33
N SER A 109 -16.07 -2.64 3.44
CA SER A 109 -16.73 -2.75 4.75
C SER A 109 -16.11 -3.81 5.66
N LYS A 110 -15.35 -4.75 5.09
CA LYS A 110 -14.63 -5.78 5.84
C LYS A 110 -13.15 -5.49 6.01
N GLY A 111 -12.72 -4.26 5.71
CA GLY A 111 -11.32 -3.85 5.84
C GLY A 111 -10.63 -3.68 4.50
N LEU A 112 -9.32 -3.47 4.56
CA LEU A 112 -8.51 -3.30 3.37
C LEU A 112 -8.20 -4.67 2.76
N MET A 113 -8.29 -4.74 1.42
CA MET A 113 -7.97 -5.97 0.70
C MET A 113 -7.53 -5.63 -0.73
N THR A 114 -7.00 -6.61 -1.44
CA THR A 114 -6.66 -6.42 -2.85
C THR A 114 -7.94 -6.42 -3.69
N ASP A 115 -7.85 -5.90 -4.91
CA ASP A 115 -8.96 -5.94 -5.86
C ASP A 115 -9.40 -7.38 -6.14
N LYS A 116 -8.46 -8.31 -6.22
CA LYS A 116 -8.75 -9.72 -6.43
C LYS A 116 -9.56 -10.31 -5.28
N ALA A 117 -9.14 -10.04 -4.04
CA ALA A 117 -9.88 -10.52 -2.86
C ALA A 117 -11.27 -9.88 -2.80
N ALA A 118 -11.37 -8.59 -3.10
CA ALA A 118 -12.66 -7.90 -3.10
C ALA A 118 -13.62 -8.49 -4.13
N ARG A 119 -13.13 -8.84 -5.33
CA ARG A 119 -13.96 -9.51 -6.35
C ARG A 119 -14.45 -10.87 -5.87
N GLN A 120 -13.60 -11.64 -5.20
CA GLN A 120 -13.96 -12.95 -4.67
C GLN A 120 -15.05 -12.84 -3.60
N GLU A 121 -15.01 -11.75 -2.82
CA GLU A 121 -15.99 -11.48 -1.76
C GLU A 121 -17.22 -10.73 -2.29
N ASN A 122 -17.28 -10.41 -3.57
CA ASN A 122 -18.35 -9.61 -4.20
C ASN A 122 -18.51 -8.24 -3.52
N MET A 123 -17.39 -7.60 -3.21
CA MET A 123 -17.36 -6.31 -2.52
C MET A 123 -16.73 -5.24 -3.36
N GLY A 124 -17.30 -4.06 -3.33
CA GLY A 124 -16.68 -2.85 -3.83
C GLY A 124 -16.20 -1.99 -2.67
N GLY A 125 -15.64 -0.84 -2.98
CA GLY A 125 -15.19 0.09 -1.97
C GLY A 125 -14.36 1.23 -2.53
N GLU A 126 -13.64 1.89 -1.65
CA GLU A 126 -12.74 2.98 -2.03
C GLU A 126 -11.44 2.42 -2.56
N VAL A 127 -11.07 2.82 -3.79
CA VAL A 127 -9.82 2.38 -4.42
C VAL A 127 -8.70 3.29 -3.93
N LEU A 128 -7.88 2.82 -3.02
CA LEU A 128 -6.88 3.63 -2.34
C LEU A 128 -5.66 3.89 -3.20
N CYS A 129 -5.08 2.84 -3.77
CA CYS A 129 -3.83 2.97 -4.52
C CYS A 129 -3.61 1.76 -5.43
N TYR A 130 -2.67 1.91 -6.36
CA TYR A 130 -2.18 0.83 -7.21
C TYR A 130 -0.73 0.54 -6.86
N ILE A 131 -0.37 -0.75 -6.87
CA ILE A 131 1.00 -1.22 -6.65
C ILE A 131 1.33 -2.22 -7.78
N TRP A 132 2.49 -2.07 -8.37
CA TRP A 132 2.93 -3.04 -9.37
C TRP A 132 4.45 -3.19 -9.43
#